data_e9781733af0d53148b2eced8f2a3f3a0
#
_entry.id   e9781733af0d53148b2eced8f2a3f3a0
#
_cell.length_a   1.000
_cell.length_b   1.000
_cell.length_c   1.000
_cell.angle_alpha   90.00
_cell.angle_beta   90.00
_cell.angle_gamma   90.00
#
_symmetry.space_group_name_H-M   'P 1'
#
loop_
_entity.id
_entity.type
_entity.pdbx_description
1 polymer ?
#
loop_
_entity_poly.entity_id
_entity_poly.type
_entity_poly.pdbx_seq_one_letter_code
_entity_poly.pdbx_strand_id
1 'polypeptide(L)'
;MIIVLVLASTLVLLAALLLFAARRSRRKTGIPSGEIFYQDLVGQPLEAKVLRSSRWGISGKPDCLIRTPDGVVPVELKKSKRPPARGGVYPNHMIQNLAYCALVEDQMQMQVPYGLVIYAGEQVRRVEYNEVNRLWLRKVIAEVRVARTLPRVTRNHQMPGRCSGCGLRQQCDQSLAKS
;
A
#
# COMPACT_ATOMS: atom_id res chain seq x y z
N MET A 1 -27.47 46.55 12.73
CA MET A 1 -26.00 46.45 12.60
C MET A 1 -25.41 45.41 13.54
N ILE A 2 -25.70 45.42 14.85
CA ILE A 2 -25.17 44.46 15.86
C ILE A 2 -25.57 43.01 15.55
N ILE A 3 -26.83 42.73 15.19
CA ILE A 3 -27.33 41.38 14.87
C ILE A 3 -26.55 40.76 13.69
N VAL A 4 -26.27 41.54 12.64
CA VAL A 4 -25.50 41.08 11.47
C VAL A 4 -24.05 40.74 11.85
N LEU A 5 -23.42 41.54 12.71
CA LEU A 5 -22.08 41.28 13.23
C LEU A 5 -22.03 40.01 14.10
N VAL A 6 -23.02 39.80 14.94
CA VAL A 6 -23.13 38.59 15.77
C VAL A 6 -23.32 37.35 14.89
N LEU A 7 -24.22 37.41 13.89
CA LEU A 7 -24.40 36.30 12.95
C LEU A 7 -23.15 36.00 12.14
N ALA A 8 -22.45 37.02 11.66
CA ALA A 8 -21.20 36.85 10.93
C ALA A 8 -20.11 36.21 11.80
N SER A 9 -19.95 36.66 13.05
CA SER A 9 -18.95 36.08 13.99
C SER A 9 -19.27 34.64 14.37
N THR A 10 -20.55 34.28 14.57
CA THR A 10 -20.95 32.88 14.85
C THR A 10 -20.69 31.95 13.66
N LEU A 11 -20.95 32.42 12.42
CA LEU A 11 -20.65 31.66 11.21
C LEU A 11 -19.17 31.42 11.02
N VAL A 12 -18.34 32.44 11.26
CA VAL A 12 -16.86 32.30 11.19
C VAL A 12 -16.36 31.31 12.25
N LEU A 13 -16.87 31.39 13.46
CA LEU A 13 -16.48 30.46 14.55
C LEU A 13 -16.89 29.03 14.21
N LEU A 14 -18.10 28.83 13.70
CA LEU A 14 -18.57 27.50 13.28
C LEU A 14 -17.72 26.94 12.13
N ALA A 15 -17.40 27.75 11.13
CA ALA A 15 -16.52 27.34 10.05
C ALA A 15 -15.11 26.95 10.55
N ALA A 16 -14.54 27.72 11.47
CA ALA A 16 -13.26 27.41 12.09
C ALA A 16 -13.28 26.10 12.88
N LEU A 17 -14.36 25.86 13.65
CA LEU A 17 -14.55 24.60 14.37
C LEU A 17 -14.70 23.40 13.45
N LEU A 18 -15.47 23.52 12.36
CA LEU A 18 -15.62 22.47 11.36
C LEU A 18 -14.30 22.16 10.64
N LEU A 19 -13.54 23.19 10.26
CA LEU A 19 -12.21 23.03 9.67
C LEU A 19 -11.23 22.37 10.64
N PHE A 20 -11.26 22.75 11.91
CA PHE A 20 -10.42 22.12 12.95
C PHE A 20 -10.81 20.65 13.15
N ALA A 21 -12.11 20.35 13.24
CA ALA A 21 -12.60 18.96 13.35
C ALA A 21 -12.22 18.12 12.13
N ALA A 22 -12.35 18.67 10.92
CA ALA A 22 -11.95 18.01 9.68
C ALA A 22 -10.43 17.73 9.63
N ARG A 23 -9.60 18.70 10.02
CA ARG A 23 -8.14 18.54 10.10
C ARG A 23 -7.76 17.49 11.16
N ARG A 24 -8.42 17.50 12.31
CA ARG A 24 -8.21 16.50 13.37
C ARG A 24 -8.61 15.10 12.93
N SER A 25 -9.73 14.95 12.22
CA SER A 25 -10.19 13.68 11.66
C SER A 25 -9.20 13.14 10.62
N ARG A 26 -8.74 13.98 9.69
CA ARG A 26 -7.72 13.61 8.69
C ARG A 26 -6.42 13.11 9.34
N ARG A 27 -5.95 13.77 10.40
CA ARG A 27 -4.73 13.32 11.13
C ARG A 27 -4.89 11.94 11.75
N LYS A 28 -6.11 11.55 12.14
CA LYS A 28 -6.40 10.23 12.70
C LYS A 28 -6.40 9.12 11.66
N THR A 29 -6.66 9.41 10.39
CA THR A 29 -6.70 8.40 9.32
C THR A 29 -5.33 7.87 8.95
N GLY A 30 -4.24 8.60 9.26
CA GLY A 30 -2.87 8.22 8.86
C GLY A 30 -2.60 8.35 7.36
N ILE A 31 -3.56 8.89 6.59
CA ILE A 31 -3.38 9.18 5.16
C ILE A 31 -2.78 10.58 5.04
N PRO A 32 -1.66 10.77 4.33
CA PRO A 32 -1.04 12.08 4.16
C PRO A 32 -1.96 13.01 3.36
N SER A 33 -1.86 14.30 3.67
CA SER A 33 -2.45 15.33 2.82
C SER A 33 -1.67 15.38 1.50
N GLY A 34 -2.35 15.16 0.38
CA GLY A 34 -1.72 15.15 -0.93
C GLY A 34 -2.74 15.03 -2.04
N GLU A 35 -2.27 15.23 -3.26
CA GLU A 35 -3.05 15.04 -4.47
C GLU A 35 -3.00 13.57 -4.90
N ILE A 36 -4.16 12.94 -5.06
CA ILE A 36 -4.26 11.63 -5.69
C ILE A 36 -4.19 11.86 -7.20
N PHE A 37 -3.05 11.56 -7.82
CA PHE A 37 -2.84 11.76 -9.26
C PHE A 37 -2.88 10.45 -10.07
N TYR A 38 -3.00 9.32 -9.39
CA TYR A 38 -3.13 8.00 -9.97
C TYR A 38 -4.04 7.14 -9.10
N GLN A 39 -5.05 6.53 -9.70
CA GLN A 39 -5.97 5.65 -8.98
C GLN A 39 -6.47 4.54 -9.91
N ASP A 40 -6.36 3.28 -9.47
CA ASP A 40 -6.93 2.12 -10.14
C ASP A 40 -8.32 1.83 -9.54
N LEU A 41 -9.32 2.61 -9.93
CA LEU A 41 -10.71 2.36 -9.60
C LEU A 41 -11.49 1.99 -10.87
N VAL A 42 -12.23 0.90 -10.80
CA VAL A 42 -13.15 0.47 -11.85
C VAL A 42 -14.12 1.62 -12.16
N GLY A 43 -14.08 2.14 -13.41
CA GLY A 43 -15.00 3.17 -13.90
C GLY A 43 -14.50 4.61 -13.87
N GLN A 44 -13.22 4.88 -13.56
CA GLN A 44 -12.64 6.24 -13.64
C GLN A 44 -11.60 6.38 -14.76
N PRO A 45 -11.54 7.55 -15.45
CA PRO A 45 -10.68 7.74 -16.64
C PRO A 45 -9.18 7.94 -16.36
N LEU A 46 -8.73 7.81 -15.11
CA LEU A 46 -7.29 7.81 -14.80
C LEU A 46 -6.73 6.44 -15.15
N GLU A 47 -6.07 6.36 -16.30
CA GLU A 47 -5.45 5.12 -16.81
C GLU A 47 -4.52 4.49 -15.77
N ALA A 48 -4.97 3.37 -15.25
CA ALA A 48 -4.21 2.52 -14.36
C ALA A 48 -3.01 1.93 -15.10
N LYS A 49 -1.88 2.64 -15.07
CA LYS A 49 -0.66 2.27 -15.77
C LYS A 49 0.12 1.22 -14.98
N VAL A 50 0.45 0.10 -15.64
CA VAL A 50 1.40 -0.87 -15.08
C VAL A 50 2.79 -0.25 -15.06
N LEU A 51 3.36 -0.09 -13.88
CA LEU A 51 4.74 0.33 -13.69
C LEU A 51 5.68 -0.85 -13.97
N ARG A 52 6.80 -0.59 -14.64
CA ARG A 52 7.79 -1.61 -15.00
C ARG A 52 9.19 -1.08 -14.75
N SER A 53 10.03 -1.87 -14.11
CA SER A 53 11.43 -1.55 -13.90
C SER A 53 12.31 -2.66 -14.43
N SER A 54 13.12 -2.37 -15.43
CA SER A 54 14.16 -3.27 -15.92
C SER A 54 15.29 -3.43 -14.89
N ARG A 55 15.63 -2.36 -14.17
CA ARG A 55 16.63 -2.36 -13.09
C ARG A 55 16.26 -3.37 -11.99
N TRP A 56 15.00 -3.37 -11.54
CA TRP A 56 14.51 -4.28 -10.54
C TRP A 56 13.99 -5.61 -11.12
N GLY A 57 13.70 -5.66 -12.43
CA GLY A 57 13.12 -6.81 -13.12
C GLY A 57 11.74 -7.19 -12.56
N ILE A 58 10.97 -6.19 -12.17
CA ILE A 58 9.62 -6.35 -11.63
C ILE A 58 8.64 -5.44 -12.36
N SER A 59 7.39 -5.79 -12.28
CA SER A 59 6.27 -4.95 -12.72
C SER A 59 5.15 -5.01 -11.69
N GLY A 60 4.36 -3.95 -11.62
CA GLY A 60 3.24 -3.89 -10.68
C GLY A 60 2.34 -2.70 -10.95
N LYS A 61 1.18 -2.73 -10.32
CA LYS A 61 0.14 -1.73 -10.47
C LYS A 61 -0.35 -1.37 -9.08
N PRO A 62 0.14 -0.26 -8.48
CA PRO A 62 -0.38 0.20 -7.21
C PRO A 62 -1.85 0.62 -7.35
N ASP A 63 -2.65 0.47 -6.29
CA ASP A 63 -4.05 0.88 -6.33
C ASP A 63 -4.19 2.42 -6.38
N CYS A 64 -3.25 3.14 -5.77
CA CYS A 64 -3.25 4.60 -5.74
C CYS A 64 -1.84 5.16 -5.55
N LEU A 65 -1.58 6.36 -6.09
CA LEU A 65 -0.39 7.17 -5.81
C LEU A 65 -0.81 8.53 -5.27
N ILE A 66 -0.23 8.93 -4.15
CA ILE A 66 -0.47 10.23 -3.52
C ILE A 66 0.80 11.07 -3.65
N ARG A 67 0.68 12.25 -4.25
CA ARG A 67 1.77 13.24 -4.29
C ARG A 67 1.74 14.04 -2.99
N THR A 68 2.86 14.06 -2.29
CA THR A 68 3.06 14.82 -1.06
C THR A 68 4.23 15.79 -1.24
N PRO A 69 4.45 16.75 -0.34
CA PRO A 69 5.64 17.60 -0.38
C PRO A 69 6.97 16.81 -0.30
N ASP A 70 6.96 15.65 0.38
CA ASP A 70 8.14 14.81 0.60
C ASP A 70 8.36 13.78 -0.52
N GLY A 71 7.47 13.72 -1.52
CA GLY A 71 7.56 12.78 -2.63
C GLY A 71 6.26 12.06 -2.94
N VAL A 72 6.36 10.87 -3.54
CA VAL A 72 5.21 10.06 -3.93
C VAL A 72 5.03 8.89 -2.97
N VAL A 73 3.81 8.67 -2.52
CA VAL A 73 3.43 7.59 -1.61
C VAL A 73 2.54 6.59 -2.34
N PRO A 74 3.02 5.38 -2.64
CA PRO A 74 2.18 4.31 -3.18
C PRO A 74 1.27 3.73 -2.10
N VAL A 75 0.03 3.47 -2.48
CA VAL A 75 -1.02 2.93 -1.61
C VAL A 75 -1.50 1.60 -2.15
N GLU A 76 -1.63 0.63 -1.26
CA GLU A 76 -2.21 -0.68 -1.53
C GLU A 76 -3.47 -0.88 -0.67
N LEU A 77 -4.59 -1.26 -1.28
CA LEU A 77 -5.87 -1.47 -0.62
C LEU A 77 -6.13 -2.96 -0.35
N LYS A 78 -6.34 -3.31 0.90
CA LYS A 78 -6.67 -4.67 1.35
C LYS A 78 -8.05 -4.71 2.00
N LYS A 79 -9.09 -4.32 1.25
CA LYS A 79 -10.47 -4.12 1.74
C LYS A 79 -11.06 -5.34 2.47
N SER A 80 -10.72 -6.56 2.06
CA SER A 80 -11.22 -7.82 2.65
C SER A 80 -10.34 -8.37 3.79
N LYS A 81 -9.20 -7.74 4.10
CA LYS A 81 -8.24 -8.23 5.09
C LYS A 81 -8.15 -7.28 6.28
N ARG A 82 -8.13 -7.84 7.48
CA ARG A 82 -7.76 -7.09 8.69
C ARG A 82 -6.24 -7.05 8.83
N PRO A 83 -5.66 -6.01 9.45
CA PRO A 83 -4.23 -6.00 9.75
C PRO A 83 -3.86 -7.09 10.76
N PRO A 84 -2.56 -7.41 10.91
CA PRO A 84 -2.10 -8.30 11.98
C PRO A 84 -2.55 -7.80 13.36
N ALA A 85 -2.98 -8.73 14.23
CA ALA A 85 -3.49 -8.40 15.57
C ALA A 85 -2.47 -7.66 16.46
N ARG A 86 -1.17 -7.94 16.25
CA ARG A 86 -0.05 -7.28 16.96
C ARG A 86 0.41 -5.98 16.30
N GLY A 87 -0.37 -5.40 15.40
CA GLY A 87 0.01 -4.25 14.60
C GLY A 87 0.89 -4.61 13.38
N GLY A 88 1.39 -3.57 12.69
CA GLY A 88 2.25 -3.76 11.52
C GLY A 88 1.51 -4.17 10.25
N VAL A 89 2.27 -4.76 9.31
CA VAL A 89 1.81 -5.18 7.98
C VAL A 89 2.16 -6.65 7.78
N TYR A 90 1.30 -7.43 7.13
CA TYR A 90 1.65 -8.78 6.73
C TYR A 90 2.87 -8.78 5.78
N PRO A 91 3.82 -9.72 5.93
CA PRO A 91 5.05 -9.74 5.13
C PRO A 91 4.82 -9.71 3.62
N ASN A 92 3.82 -10.42 3.11
CA ASN A 92 3.46 -10.42 1.69
C ASN A 92 2.88 -9.07 1.22
N HIS A 93 2.12 -8.35 2.06
CA HIS A 93 1.64 -7.01 1.74
C HIS A 93 2.76 -5.98 1.84
N MET A 94 3.66 -6.17 2.81
CA MET A 94 4.83 -5.30 2.97
C MET A 94 5.75 -5.38 1.76
N ILE A 95 6.10 -6.61 1.31
CA ILE A 95 6.97 -6.78 0.14
C ILE A 95 6.32 -6.27 -1.15
N GLN A 96 5.00 -6.44 -1.31
CA GLN A 96 4.25 -5.88 -2.43
C GLN A 96 4.34 -4.36 -2.44
N ASN A 97 4.11 -3.73 -1.30
CA ASN A 97 4.16 -2.27 -1.19
C ASN A 97 5.57 -1.72 -1.38
N LEU A 98 6.61 -2.38 -0.85
CA LEU A 98 8.02 -2.05 -1.11
C LEU A 98 8.38 -2.17 -2.61
N ALA A 99 7.83 -3.17 -3.31
CA ALA A 99 8.00 -3.28 -4.75
C ALA A 99 7.38 -2.09 -5.49
N TYR A 100 6.22 -1.61 -5.06
CA TYR A 100 5.63 -0.38 -5.62
C TYR A 100 6.48 0.86 -5.32
N CYS A 101 7.05 0.97 -4.13
CA CYS A 101 7.98 2.05 -3.82
C CYS A 101 9.17 2.06 -4.80
N ALA A 102 9.77 0.90 -5.04
CA ALA A 102 10.89 0.75 -5.96
C ALA A 102 10.51 1.06 -7.43
N LEU A 103 9.30 0.64 -7.85
CA LEU A 103 8.78 0.94 -9.19
C LEU A 103 8.52 2.43 -9.40
N VAL A 104 7.92 3.10 -8.43
CA VAL A 104 7.66 4.55 -8.47
C VAL A 104 8.98 5.33 -8.51
N GLU A 105 9.91 5.00 -7.63
CA GLU A 105 11.23 5.64 -7.57
C GLU A 105 11.98 5.49 -8.90
N ASP A 106 12.03 4.28 -9.48
CA ASP A 106 12.76 3.97 -10.70
C ASP A 106 12.10 4.56 -11.96
N GLN A 107 10.80 4.41 -12.12
CA GLN A 107 10.10 4.82 -13.33
C GLN A 107 9.74 6.31 -13.34
N MET A 108 9.40 6.89 -12.20
CA MET A 108 8.97 8.28 -12.09
C MET A 108 10.12 9.23 -11.70
N GLN A 109 11.27 8.68 -11.28
CA GLN A 109 12.43 9.45 -10.79
C GLN A 109 12.05 10.43 -9.66
N MET A 110 11.11 10.00 -8.82
CA MET A 110 10.60 10.78 -7.69
C MET A 110 10.98 10.11 -6.37
N GLN A 111 11.18 10.90 -5.33
CA GLN A 111 11.41 10.39 -3.98
C GLN A 111 10.18 9.63 -3.49
N VAL A 112 10.42 8.51 -2.81
CA VAL A 112 9.40 7.70 -2.16
C VAL A 112 9.81 7.52 -0.69
N PRO A 113 9.24 8.30 0.22
CA PRO A 113 9.63 8.24 1.63
C PRO A 113 9.11 6.98 2.33
N TYR A 114 7.95 6.51 1.94
CA TYR A 114 7.26 5.33 2.47
C TYR A 114 6.12 4.91 1.55
N GLY A 115 5.52 3.76 1.83
CA GLY A 115 4.25 3.38 1.24
C GLY A 115 3.17 3.14 2.29
N LEU A 116 1.92 2.95 1.85
CA LEU A 116 0.78 2.70 2.71
C LEU A 116 0.07 1.42 2.32
N VAL A 117 -0.37 0.67 3.32
CA VAL A 117 -1.31 -0.45 3.16
C VAL A 117 -2.57 -0.11 3.96
N ILE A 118 -3.71 -0.04 3.28
CA ILE A 118 -5.01 0.27 3.90
C ILE A 118 -5.82 -1.01 3.98
N TYR A 119 -6.09 -1.44 5.20
CA TYR A 119 -6.86 -2.63 5.51
C TYR A 119 -8.36 -2.33 5.70
N ALA A 120 -9.16 -3.40 5.84
CA ALA A 120 -10.57 -3.29 6.18
C ALA A 120 -10.78 -2.43 7.44
N GLY A 121 -11.85 -1.64 7.44
CA GLY A 121 -12.12 -0.66 8.49
C GLY A 121 -11.20 0.56 8.47
N GLU A 122 -10.66 0.88 7.27
CA GLU A 122 -9.81 2.06 7.03
C GLU A 122 -8.55 2.10 7.92
N GLN A 123 -8.06 0.94 8.32
CA GLN A 123 -6.86 0.84 9.13
C GLN A 123 -5.61 1.01 8.28
N VAL A 124 -5.02 2.19 8.33
CA VAL A 124 -3.81 2.55 7.60
C VAL A 124 -2.57 2.02 8.32
N ARG A 125 -1.67 1.41 7.57
CA ARG A 125 -0.35 0.96 8.04
C ARG A 125 0.72 1.51 7.11
N ARG A 126 1.72 2.14 7.71
CA ARG A 126 2.87 2.69 7.00
C ARG A 126 3.95 1.62 6.83
N VAL A 127 4.55 1.60 5.66
CA VAL A 127 5.69 0.76 5.28
C VAL A 127 6.86 1.68 4.97
N GLU A 128 7.85 1.72 5.85
CA GLU A 128 9.04 2.55 5.65
C GLU A 128 9.86 2.05 4.46
N TYR A 129 10.21 2.95 3.54
CA TYR A 129 11.05 2.65 2.38
C TYR A 129 12.50 3.08 2.67
N ASN A 130 13.04 2.57 3.77
CA ASN A 130 14.41 2.81 4.24
C ASN A 130 15.38 1.76 3.69
N GLU A 131 16.68 1.92 3.95
CA GLU A 131 17.71 1.03 3.42
C GLU A 131 17.55 -0.43 3.86
N VAL A 132 17.14 -0.69 5.09
CA VAL A 132 16.90 -2.05 5.60
C VAL A 132 15.82 -2.75 4.77
N ASN A 133 14.71 -2.07 4.52
CA ASN A 133 13.60 -2.61 3.75
C ASN A 133 13.92 -2.73 2.24
N ARG A 134 14.75 -1.82 1.71
CA ARG A 134 15.28 -1.92 0.33
C ARG A 134 16.18 -3.15 0.17
N LEU A 135 17.06 -3.42 1.14
CA LEU A 135 17.91 -4.62 1.14
C LEU A 135 17.07 -5.89 1.23
N TRP A 136 16.05 -5.91 2.07
CA TRP A 136 15.13 -7.04 2.14
C TRP A 136 14.38 -7.27 0.83
N LEU A 137 13.89 -6.22 0.18
CA LEU A 137 13.26 -6.31 -1.14
C LEU A 137 14.24 -6.92 -2.17
N ARG A 138 15.49 -6.44 -2.23
CA ARG A 138 16.52 -6.98 -3.12
C ARG A 138 16.74 -8.48 -2.89
N LYS A 139 16.85 -8.88 -1.63
CA LYS A 139 17.00 -10.28 -1.24
C LYS A 139 15.84 -11.15 -1.74
N VAL A 140 14.61 -10.72 -1.49
CA VAL A 140 13.40 -11.45 -1.94
C VAL A 140 13.34 -11.56 -3.47
N ILE A 141 13.66 -10.48 -4.19
CA ILE A 141 13.70 -10.52 -5.66
C ILE A 141 14.77 -11.51 -6.15
N ALA A 142 15.95 -11.50 -5.54
CA ALA A 142 17.02 -12.44 -5.89
C ALA A 142 16.61 -13.90 -5.62
N GLU A 143 16.00 -14.18 -4.48
CA GLU A 143 15.48 -15.51 -4.13
C GLU A 143 14.42 -15.99 -5.14
N VAL A 144 13.48 -15.11 -5.54
CA VAL A 144 12.47 -15.44 -6.55
C VAL A 144 13.11 -15.73 -7.91
N ARG A 145 14.13 -14.95 -8.31
CA ARG A 145 14.85 -15.19 -9.57
C ARG A 145 15.54 -16.56 -9.57
N VAL A 146 16.25 -16.89 -8.50
CA VAL A 146 16.88 -18.21 -8.35
C VAL A 146 15.82 -19.31 -8.36
N ALA A 147 14.74 -19.15 -7.60
CA ALA A 147 13.67 -20.15 -7.57
C ALA A 147 13.05 -20.42 -8.96
N ARG A 148 12.97 -19.40 -9.83
CA ARG A 148 12.46 -19.54 -11.20
C ARG A 148 13.36 -20.30 -12.15
N THR A 149 14.65 -20.46 -11.85
CA THR A 149 15.59 -21.24 -12.66
C THR A 149 15.69 -22.70 -12.19
N LEU A 150 15.15 -23.02 -11.03
CA LEU A 150 15.17 -24.37 -10.50
C LEU A 150 14.10 -25.25 -11.17
N PRO A 151 14.41 -26.52 -11.48
CA PRO A 151 13.43 -27.45 -12.05
C PRO A 151 12.30 -27.76 -11.07
N ARG A 152 12.55 -27.62 -9.77
CA ARG A 152 11.58 -27.84 -8.70
C ARG A 152 11.83 -26.86 -7.55
N VAL A 153 10.79 -26.28 -7.03
CA VAL A 153 10.82 -25.41 -5.84
C VAL A 153 10.08 -26.09 -4.70
N THR A 154 10.73 -26.19 -3.55
CA THR A 154 10.13 -26.76 -2.34
C THR A 154 9.26 -25.76 -1.62
N ARG A 155 8.21 -26.26 -0.97
CA ARG A 155 7.37 -25.48 -0.08
C ARG A 155 8.19 -24.94 1.12
N ASN A 156 8.06 -23.67 1.41
CA ASN A 156 8.82 -22.97 2.46
C ASN A 156 8.04 -22.73 3.76
N HIS A 157 6.95 -23.46 3.99
CA HIS A 157 6.11 -23.30 5.18
C HIS A 157 5.47 -24.64 5.59
N GLN A 158 5.04 -24.71 6.86
CA GLN A 158 4.32 -25.87 7.41
C GLN A 158 2.87 -25.54 7.79
N MET A 159 2.25 -24.59 7.10
CA MET A 159 0.92 -24.07 7.40
C MET A 159 -0.13 -24.59 6.41
N PRO A 160 -1.02 -25.55 6.82
CA PRO A 160 -2.06 -26.09 5.92
C PRO A 160 -2.98 -25.01 5.35
N GLY A 161 -3.33 -23.98 6.13
CA GLY A 161 -4.16 -22.87 5.68
C GLY A 161 -3.57 -22.05 4.52
N ARG A 162 -2.24 -22.02 4.35
CA ARG A 162 -1.62 -21.42 3.15
C ARG A 162 -1.85 -22.29 1.92
N CYS A 163 -1.80 -23.60 2.07
CA CYS A 163 -2.09 -24.52 0.98
C CYS A 163 -3.56 -24.46 0.56
N SER A 164 -4.49 -24.33 1.52
CA SER A 164 -5.91 -24.23 1.23
C SER A 164 -6.26 -23.03 0.34
N GLY A 165 -5.57 -21.92 0.51
CA GLY A 165 -5.74 -20.70 -0.31
C GLY A 165 -4.76 -20.58 -1.50
N CYS A 166 -3.97 -21.61 -1.79
CA CYS A 166 -2.95 -21.56 -2.84
C CYS A 166 -3.55 -21.88 -4.21
N GLY A 167 -3.30 -21.02 -5.20
CA GLY A 167 -3.76 -21.25 -6.59
C GLY A 167 -3.11 -22.45 -7.27
N LEU A 168 -1.96 -22.94 -6.75
CA LEU A 168 -1.26 -24.12 -7.27
C LEU A 168 -1.60 -25.40 -6.50
N ARG A 169 -2.57 -25.37 -5.58
CA ARG A 169 -2.91 -26.49 -4.69
C ARG A 169 -3.11 -27.81 -5.42
N GLN A 170 -3.84 -27.79 -6.52
CA GLN A 170 -4.21 -29.00 -7.28
C GLN A 170 -3.01 -29.64 -8.00
N GLN A 171 -1.98 -28.85 -8.30
CA GLN A 171 -0.78 -29.29 -9.01
C GLN A 171 0.41 -29.50 -8.06
N CYS A 172 0.22 -29.24 -6.76
CA CYS A 172 1.27 -29.27 -5.78
C CYS A 172 1.31 -30.61 -5.04
N ASP A 173 2.35 -31.41 -5.29
CA ASP A 173 2.62 -32.67 -4.60
C ASP A 173 3.02 -32.50 -3.11
N GLN A 174 3.28 -31.26 -2.69
CA GLN A 174 3.66 -30.90 -1.32
C GLN A 174 2.50 -30.23 -0.56
N SER A 175 1.27 -30.27 -1.06
CA SER A 175 0.12 -29.65 -0.40
C SER A 175 -0.13 -30.28 0.98
N LEU A 176 -0.29 -29.44 2.01
CA LEU A 176 -0.71 -29.83 3.36
C LEU A 176 -2.22 -29.69 3.55
N ALA A 177 -2.93 -29.16 2.57
CA ALA A 177 -4.39 -29.08 2.64
C ALA A 177 -4.96 -30.47 2.39
N LYS A 178 -5.80 -30.94 3.32
CA LYS A 178 -6.59 -32.16 3.10
C LYS A 178 -7.49 -31.95 1.87
N SER A 179 -7.53 -32.94 1.01
CA SER A 179 -8.51 -33.07 -0.09
C SER A 179 -9.94 -33.05 0.43
#